data_613370b773d7dccdd60719584d719056
#
_entry.id   613370b773d7dccdd60719584d719056
#
_cell.length_a   1.000
_cell.length_b   1.000
_cell.length_c   1.000
_cell.angle_alpha   90.00
_cell.angle_beta   90.00
_cell.angle_gamma   90.00
#
_symmetry.space_group_name_H-M   'P 1'
#
loop_
_entity.id
_entity.type
_entity.pdbx_description
1 polymer ?
#
loop_
_entity_poly.entity_id
_entity_poly.type
_entity_poly.pdbx_seq_one_letter_code
_entity_poly.pdbx_strand_id
1 'polypeptide(L)'
;AISKRLAQMMGGSISIESEPGVGSIFWFTARLKKSGQQTATPILPSATSAEARIKALYRGARVLLAEDEPINQEISRGLLEEVGLVVDLAEDGITAVDMVKATNYALVLLDIEMPLLDGVEACRAIRLYPGREKTPILAMTANAFEEDRQRCSEAGMNDHIAKPVDPDVLFETLFKWLNQA
;
A
#
# COMPACT_ATOMS: atom_id res chain seq x y z
N ALA A 1 20.20 21.40 -0.69
CA ALA A 1 19.88 22.39 0.34
C ALA A 1 18.87 21.88 1.37
N ILE A 2 17.80 21.18 0.97
CA ILE A 2 16.72 20.73 1.87
C ILE A 2 17.20 19.66 2.85
N SER A 3 17.88 18.62 2.36
CA SER A 3 18.39 17.51 3.20
C SER A 3 19.34 17.98 4.29
N LYS A 4 20.20 18.97 3.98
CA LYS A 4 21.11 19.57 4.99
C LYS A 4 20.35 20.27 6.09
N ARG A 5 19.29 21.01 5.75
CA ARG A 5 18.44 21.72 6.71
C ARG A 5 17.66 20.75 7.60
N LEU A 6 17.14 19.68 7.02
CA LEU A 6 16.46 18.63 7.78
C LEU A 6 17.40 17.93 8.78
N ALA A 7 18.59 17.52 8.35
CA ALA A 7 19.57 16.91 9.25
C ALA A 7 19.94 17.85 10.40
N GLN A 8 20.15 19.14 10.13
CA GLN A 8 20.45 20.16 11.14
C GLN A 8 19.28 20.37 12.12
N MET A 9 18.03 20.39 11.65
CA MET A 9 16.84 20.47 12.50
C MET A 9 16.69 19.26 13.41
N MET A 10 17.19 18.09 12.99
CA MET A 10 17.26 16.87 13.77
C MET A 10 18.52 16.81 14.67
N GLY A 11 19.26 17.91 14.82
CA GLY A 11 20.45 17.98 15.65
C GLY A 11 21.65 17.19 15.13
N GLY A 12 21.68 16.91 13.84
CA GLY A 12 22.73 16.17 13.15
C GLY A 12 23.38 16.95 12.01
N SER A 13 24.06 16.23 11.12
CA SER A 13 24.78 16.77 9.97
C SER A 13 24.67 15.84 8.77
N ILE A 14 24.97 16.38 7.59
CA ILE A 14 25.10 15.62 6.35
C ILE A 14 26.48 15.87 5.76
N SER A 15 27.10 14.85 5.20
CA SER A 15 28.36 14.96 4.48
C SER A 15 28.38 14.07 3.24
N ILE A 16 29.33 14.34 2.37
CA ILE A 16 29.60 13.59 1.15
C ILE A 16 31.11 13.36 1.03
N GLU A 17 31.46 12.16 0.66
CA GLU A 17 32.81 11.79 0.21
C GLU A 17 32.67 11.26 -1.21
N SER A 18 33.49 11.79 -2.14
CA SER A 18 33.39 11.44 -3.55
C SER A 18 34.80 11.32 -4.14
N GLU A 19 35.04 10.22 -4.84
CA GLU A 19 36.28 9.94 -5.55
C GLU A 19 35.95 9.70 -7.04
N PRO A 20 36.57 10.50 -7.96
CA PRO A 20 36.34 10.35 -9.39
C PRO A 20 36.65 8.92 -9.88
N GLY A 21 35.70 8.29 -10.55
CA GLY A 21 35.83 6.92 -11.07
C GLY A 21 35.56 5.79 -10.07
N VAL A 22 35.39 6.10 -8.79
CA VAL A 22 35.06 5.13 -7.73
C VAL A 22 33.62 5.28 -7.27
N GLY A 23 33.14 6.50 -7.06
CA GLY A 23 31.77 6.78 -6.64
C GLY A 23 31.65 7.84 -5.56
N SER A 24 30.45 7.96 -4.97
CA SER A 24 30.17 8.93 -3.92
C SER A 24 29.43 8.27 -2.77
N ILE A 25 29.83 8.58 -1.54
CA ILE A 25 29.18 8.15 -0.31
C ILE A 25 28.51 9.37 0.31
N PHE A 26 27.20 9.28 0.50
CA PHE A 26 26.41 10.27 1.24
C PHE A 26 26.05 9.70 2.60
N TRP A 27 26.31 10.43 3.66
CA TRP A 27 25.91 10.04 4.99
C TRP A 27 25.29 11.20 5.76
N PHE A 28 24.40 10.89 6.65
CA PHE A 28 23.81 11.86 7.56
C PHE A 28 23.71 11.31 8.98
N THR A 29 23.67 12.22 9.94
CA THR A 29 23.42 11.90 11.34
C THR A 29 22.16 12.63 11.81
N ALA A 30 21.48 12.06 12.81
CA ALA A 30 20.33 12.67 13.45
C ALA A 30 20.31 12.30 14.94
N ARG A 31 19.86 13.23 15.79
CA ARG A 31 19.56 12.94 17.19
C ARG A 31 18.14 12.49 17.32
N LEU A 32 17.96 11.19 17.61
CA LEU A 32 16.65 10.64 17.90
C LEU A 32 16.52 10.47 19.42
N LYS A 33 15.39 10.92 19.98
CA LYS A 33 15.06 10.52 21.36
C LYS A 33 14.79 9.02 21.34
N LYS A 34 15.51 8.22 22.16
CA LYS A 34 14.99 6.90 22.47
C LYS A 34 13.58 7.09 23.02
N SER A 35 12.59 6.60 22.34
CA SER A 35 11.27 6.40 22.94
C SER A 35 11.58 5.53 24.18
N GLY A 36 11.27 6.07 25.40
CA GLY A 36 11.42 5.28 26.61
C GLY A 36 10.84 3.91 26.30
N GLN A 37 11.56 2.84 26.69
CA GLN A 37 11.02 1.50 26.57
C GLN A 37 9.57 1.53 27.09
N GLN A 38 8.63 1.73 26.19
CA GLN A 38 7.45 0.92 26.34
C GLN A 38 8.06 -0.49 26.25
N THR A 39 8.23 -1.10 27.43
CA THR A 39 8.23 -2.55 27.51
C THR A 39 7.13 -2.91 26.52
N ALA A 40 7.54 -3.42 25.36
CA ALA A 40 6.62 -4.16 24.55
C ALA A 40 6.09 -5.21 25.54
N THR A 41 5.01 -4.87 26.22
CA THR A 41 4.12 -5.88 26.75
C THR A 41 3.97 -6.76 25.52
N PRO A 42 4.34 -8.05 25.57
CA PRO A 42 4.01 -8.92 24.47
C PRO A 42 2.54 -8.61 24.25
N ILE A 43 2.22 -7.92 23.17
CA ILE A 43 0.86 -7.85 22.70
C ILE A 43 0.65 -9.32 22.38
N LEU A 44 0.11 -10.04 23.38
CA LEU A 44 -0.58 -11.28 23.12
C LEU A 44 -1.42 -10.93 21.90
N PRO A 45 -1.22 -11.59 20.74
CA PRO A 45 -2.02 -11.29 19.59
C PRO A 45 -3.44 -11.28 20.13
N SER A 46 -4.01 -10.08 20.23
CA SER A 46 -5.39 -9.96 20.66
C SER A 46 -6.09 -10.91 19.72
N ALA A 47 -6.82 -11.89 20.27
CA ALA A 47 -7.56 -12.86 19.46
C ALA A 47 -8.57 -12.17 18.52
N THR A 48 -8.50 -10.86 18.45
CA THR A 48 -9.31 -9.90 17.72
C THR A 48 -8.51 -9.02 16.73
N SER A 49 -7.17 -9.18 16.56
CA SER A 49 -6.45 -8.36 15.58
C SER A 49 -6.99 -8.60 14.17
N ALA A 50 -7.04 -7.56 13.33
CA ALA A 50 -7.51 -7.69 11.95
C ALA A 50 -6.70 -8.74 11.19
N GLU A 51 -5.39 -8.80 11.40
CA GLU A 51 -4.49 -9.81 10.86
C GLU A 51 -4.97 -11.23 11.21
N ALA A 52 -5.19 -11.53 12.50
CA ALA A 52 -5.65 -12.85 12.96
C ALA A 52 -7.03 -13.20 12.39
N ARG A 53 -7.91 -12.21 12.26
CA ARG A 53 -9.26 -12.38 11.70
C ARG A 53 -9.21 -12.67 10.21
N ILE A 54 -8.35 -11.99 9.44
CA ILE A 54 -8.14 -12.28 8.01
C ILE A 54 -7.61 -13.69 7.84
N LYS A 55 -6.56 -14.08 8.59
CA LYS A 55 -5.99 -15.44 8.58
C LYS A 55 -7.04 -16.52 8.86
N ALA A 56 -7.97 -16.26 9.78
CA ALA A 56 -8.99 -17.22 10.17
C ALA A 56 -10.17 -17.32 9.20
N LEU A 57 -10.61 -16.20 8.63
CA LEU A 57 -11.88 -16.12 7.89
C LEU A 57 -11.73 -16.04 6.38
N TYR A 58 -10.60 -15.50 5.89
CA TYR A 58 -10.40 -15.18 4.47
C TYR A 58 -9.18 -15.88 3.85
N ARG A 59 -8.65 -16.92 4.51
CA ARG A 59 -7.54 -17.70 3.97
C ARG A 59 -7.91 -18.27 2.60
N GLY A 60 -7.04 -18.01 1.60
CA GLY A 60 -7.26 -18.40 0.22
C GLY A 60 -8.16 -17.46 -0.58
N ALA A 61 -8.68 -16.38 0.02
CA ALA A 61 -9.39 -15.36 -0.72
C ALA A 61 -8.45 -14.69 -1.73
N ARG A 62 -8.93 -14.54 -2.97
CA ARG A 62 -8.13 -14.04 -4.08
C ARG A 62 -8.24 -12.53 -4.15
N VAL A 63 -7.11 -11.83 -4.14
CA VAL A 63 -7.02 -10.38 -4.23
C VAL A 63 -6.13 -9.98 -5.41
N LEU A 64 -6.44 -8.86 -6.04
CA LEU A 64 -5.61 -8.27 -7.07
C LEU A 64 -4.81 -7.12 -6.45
N LEU A 65 -3.52 -7.08 -6.72
CA LEU A 65 -2.63 -5.97 -6.42
C LEU A 65 -2.12 -5.38 -7.72
N ALA A 66 -2.51 -4.15 -8.04
CA ALA A 66 -1.98 -3.39 -9.17
C ALA A 66 -0.99 -2.33 -8.65
N GLU A 67 0.25 -2.47 -9.03
CA GLU A 67 1.40 -1.66 -8.60
C GLU A 67 2.48 -1.78 -9.67
N ASP A 68 3.07 -0.70 -10.12
CA ASP A 68 4.08 -0.72 -11.18
C ASP A 68 5.52 -0.85 -10.67
N GLU A 69 5.77 -0.46 -9.41
CA GLU A 69 7.10 -0.50 -8.82
C GLU A 69 7.39 -1.88 -8.19
N PRO A 70 8.40 -2.65 -8.70
CA PRO A 70 8.65 -4.03 -8.24
C PRO A 70 8.93 -4.17 -6.75
N ILE A 71 9.56 -3.19 -6.13
CA ILE A 71 9.86 -3.22 -4.68
C ILE A 71 8.56 -3.10 -3.89
N ASN A 72 7.68 -2.18 -4.27
CA ASN A 72 6.38 -2.01 -3.62
C ASN A 72 5.49 -3.24 -3.83
N GLN A 73 5.53 -3.86 -5.02
CA GLN A 73 4.84 -5.13 -5.30
C GLN A 73 5.27 -6.21 -4.32
N GLU A 74 6.59 -6.42 -4.15
CA GLU A 74 7.12 -7.47 -3.29
C GLU A 74 6.73 -7.24 -1.82
N ILE A 75 6.84 -6.01 -1.33
CA ILE A 75 6.48 -5.65 0.05
C ILE A 75 4.97 -5.88 0.27
N SER A 76 4.13 -5.31 -0.57
CA SER A 76 2.68 -5.40 -0.41
C SER A 76 2.18 -6.83 -0.59
N ARG A 77 2.72 -7.57 -1.57
CA ARG A 77 2.43 -8.98 -1.77
C ARG A 77 2.81 -9.82 -0.56
N GLY A 78 4.02 -9.60 0.01
CA GLY A 78 4.47 -10.31 1.20
C GLY A 78 3.52 -10.15 2.37
N LEU A 79 3.05 -8.92 2.65
CA LEU A 79 2.08 -8.65 3.71
C LEU A 79 0.73 -9.34 3.47
N LEU A 80 0.24 -9.35 2.23
CA LEU A 80 -1.03 -9.99 1.88
C LEU A 80 -0.95 -11.52 1.97
N GLU A 81 0.15 -12.10 1.48
CA GLU A 81 0.38 -13.56 1.56
C GLU A 81 0.62 -14.02 3.00
N GLU A 82 1.22 -13.20 3.86
CA GLU A 82 1.41 -13.48 5.28
C GLU A 82 0.09 -13.74 6.00
N VAL A 83 -0.96 -13.03 5.63
CA VAL A 83 -2.31 -13.25 6.19
C VAL A 83 -3.10 -14.34 5.46
N GLY A 84 -2.47 -15.04 4.52
CA GLY A 84 -3.03 -16.22 3.83
C GLY A 84 -3.91 -15.89 2.64
N LEU A 85 -3.87 -14.65 2.11
CA LEU A 85 -4.53 -14.29 0.87
C LEU A 85 -3.76 -14.82 -0.35
N VAL A 86 -4.45 -15.02 -1.45
CA VAL A 86 -3.85 -15.36 -2.76
C VAL A 86 -3.77 -14.08 -3.58
N VAL A 87 -2.57 -13.69 -3.96
CA VAL A 87 -2.32 -12.40 -4.61
C VAL A 87 -2.00 -12.61 -6.09
N ASP A 88 -2.78 -11.99 -6.95
CA ASP A 88 -2.43 -11.79 -8.35
C ASP A 88 -1.85 -10.38 -8.52
N LEU A 89 -0.85 -10.23 -9.39
CA LEU A 89 -0.17 -8.96 -9.66
C LEU A 89 -0.55 -8.43 -11.04
N ALA A 90 -0.76 -7.11 -11.11
CA ALA A 90 -0.82 -6.35 -12.35
C ALA A 90 0.23 -5.22 -12.29
N GLU A 91 0.93 -4.97 -13.39
CA GLU A 91 1.99 -3.96 -13.47
C GLU A 91 1.49 -2.62 -13.99
N ASP A 92 0.23 -2.54 -14.39
CA ASP A 92 -0.44 -1.34 -14.92
C ASP A 92 -1.97 -1.46 -14.82
N GLY A 93 -2.65 -0.34 -15.03
CA GLY A 93 -4.11 -0.27 -14.93
C GLY A 93 -4.83 -1.06 -16.03
N ILE A 94 -4.26 -1.20 -17.23
CA ILE A 94 -4.88 -1.98 -18.33
C ILE A 94 -4.91 -3.45 -17.96
N THR A 95 -3.76 -3.97 -17.53
CA THR A 95 -3.62 -5.34 -17.04
C THR A 95 -4.57 -5.61 -15.87
N ALA A 96 -4.67 -4.67 -14.92
CA ALA A 96 -5.59 -4.79 -13.79
C ALA A 96 -7.05 -4.90 -14.24
N VAL A 97 -7.49 -4.05 -15.16
CA VAL A 97 -8.85 -4.10 -15.73
C VAL A 97 -9.13 -5.45 -16.41
N ASP A 98 -8.20 -5.93 -17.23
CA ASP A 98 -8.39 -7.20 -17.96
C ASP A 98 -8.41 -8.40 -17.00
N MET A 99 -7.60 -8.39 -15.95
CA MET A 99 -7.61 -9.42 -14.92
C MET A 99 -8.93 -9.44 -14.14
N VAL A 100 -9.48 -8.26 -13.78
CA VAL A 100 -10.79 -8.16 -13.11
C VAL A 100 -11.94 -8.61 -14.00
N LYS A 101 -11.88 -8.39 -15.32
CA LYS A 101 -12.87 -8.93 -16.26
C LYS A 101 -12.85 -10.46 -16.30
N ALA A 102 -11.65 -11.05 -16.28
CA ALA A 102 -11.46 -12.49 -16.40
C ALA A 102 -11.67 -13.26 -15.08
N THR A 103 -11.42 -12.61 -13.94
CA THR A 103 -11.36 -13.28 -12.62
C THR A 103 -12.18 -12.52 -11.58
N ASN A 104 -12.83 -13.27 -10.68
CA ASN A 104 -13.49 -12.69 -9.51
C ASN A 104 -12.47 -12.52 -8.39
N TYR A 105 -12.31 -11.30 -7.92
CA TYR A 105 -11.51 -10.96 -6.77
C TYR A 105 -12.38 -10.59 -5.58
N ALA A 106 -11.97 -11.01 -4.40
CA ALA A 106 -12.61 -10.61 -3.15
C ALA A 106 -12.35 -9.11 -2.86
N LEU A 107 -11.21 -8.59 -3.35
CA LEU A 107 -10.80 -7.21 -3.18
C LEU A 107 -9.72 -6.86 -4.22
N VAL A 108 -9.67 -5.60 -4.62
CA VAL A 108 -8.66 -5.04 -5.53
C VAL A 108 -7.93 -3.89 -4.84
N LEU A 109 -6.61 -3.93 -4.85
CA LEU A 109 -5.72 -2.84 -4.45
C LEU A 109 -5.18 -2.19 -5.71
N LEU A 110 -5.41 -0.89 -5.91
CA LEU A 110 -4.94 -0.15 -7.08
C LEU A 110 -4.02 0.99 -6.65
N ASP A 111 -2.78 0.97 -7.10
CA ASP A 111 -1.97 2.19 -7.08
C ASP A 111 -2.64 3.27 -7.94
N ILE A 112 -2.66 4.48 -7.45
CA ILE A 112 -3.18 5.62 -8.21
C ILE A 112 -2.23 5.98 -9.35
N GLU A 113 -0.93 5.96 -9.10
CA GLU A 113 0.10 6.37 -10.06
C GLU A 113 0.67 5.14 -10.76
N MET A 114 0.10 4.78 -11.92
CA MET A 114 0.59 3.69 -12.77
C MET A 114 0.72 4.15 -14.23
N PRO A 115 1.64 3.54 -14.99
CA PRO A 115 1.77 3.81 -16.42
C PRO A 115 0.57 3.29 -17.21
N LEU A 116 0.43 3.76 -18.44
CA LEU A 116 -0.59 3.39 -19.44
C LEU A 116 -2.01 3.78 -19.03
N LEU A 117 -2.50 3.33 -17.90
CA LEU A 117 -3.80 3.66 -17.33
C LEU A 117 -3.65 3.82 -15.82
N ASP A 118 -3.93 5.02 -15.30
CA ASP A 118 -3.85 5.29 -13.88
C ASP A 118 -4.93 4.53 -13.08
N GLY A 119 -4.74 4.40 -11.75
CA GLY A 119 -5.66 3.63 -10.91
C GLY A 119 -7.07 4.20 -10.86
N VAL A 120 -7.22 5.52 -11.02
CA VAL A 120 -8.54 6.19 -11.01
C VAL A 120 -9.33 5.81 -12.26
N GLU A 121 -8.70 5.87 -13.43
CA GLU A 121 -9.32 5.47 -14.70
C GLU A 121 -9.55 3.94 -14.77
N ALA A 122 -8.61 3.14 -14.21
CA ALA A 122 -8.79 1.69 -14.08
C ALA A 122 -10.03 1.37 -13.22
N CYS A 123 -10.19 2.05 -12.08
CA CYS A 123 -11.38 1.90 -11.24
C CYS A 123 -12.68 2.22 -12.01
N ARG A 124 -12.72 3.34 -12.74
CA ARG A 124 -13.88 3.70 -13.57
C ARG A 124 -14.21 2.62 -14.59
N ALA A 125 -13.19 2.09 -15.28
CA ALA A 125 -13.36 1.02 -16.25
C ALA A 125 -13.89 -0.28 -15.61
N ILE A 126 -13.39 -0.64 -14.42
CA ILE A 126 -13.87 -1.80 -13.66
C ILE A 126 -15.33 -1.61 -13.24
N ARG A 127 -15.71 -0.42 -12.75
CA ARG A 127 -17.09 -0.13 -12.31
C ARG A 127 -18.12 -0.23 -13.42
N LEU A 128 -17.72 0.04 -14.67
CA LEU A 128 -18.57 -0.10 -15.84
C LEU A 128 -18.75 -1.55 -16.33
N TYR A 129 -17.95 -2.49 -15.81
CA TYR A 129 -18.00 -3.87 -16.24
C TYR A 129 -19.08 -4.65 -15.47
N PRO A 130 -20.05 -5.29 -16.16
CA PRO A 130 -21.16 -6.00 -15.51
C PRO A 130 -20.69 -7.07 -14.54
N GLY A 131 -21.24 -7.05 -13.33
CA GLY A 131 -20.91 -8.00 -12.25
C GLY A 131 -19.67 -7.63 -11.42
N ARG A 132 -19.08 -6.46 -11.66
CA ARG A 132 -17.93 -5.95 -10.89
C ARG A 132 -18.24 -4.66 -10.12
N GLU A 133 -19.47 -4.20 -10.18
CA GLU A 133 -19.91 -2.93 -9.60
C GLU A 133 -19.67 -2.87 -8.08
N LYS A 134 -19.76 -4.02 -7.41
CA LYS A 134 -19.63 -4.15 -5.95
C LYS A 134 -18.26 -4.65 -5.47
N THR A 135 -17.36 -5.05 -6.37
CA THR A 135 -16.03 -5.51 -5.97
C THR A 135 -15.32 -4.41 -5.17
N PRO A 136 -14.90 -4.64 -3.93
CA PRO A 136 -14.17 -3.64 -3.16
C PRO A 136 -12.88 -3.23 -3.88
N ILE A 137 -12.70 -1.94 -4.11
CA ILE A 137 -11.50 -1.36 -4.73
C ILE A 137 -10.91 -0.34 -3.76
N LEU A 138 -9.67 -0.55 -3.35
CA LEU A 138 -8.94 0.31 -2.44
C LEU A 138 -7.81 1.00 -3.20
N ALA A 139 -7.70 2.33 -3.04
CA ALA A 139 -6.61 3.09 -3.60
C ALA A 139 -5.33 2.90 -2.76
N MET A 140 -4.19 2.78 -3.40
CA MET A 140 -2.88 2.94 -2.78
C MET A 140 -2.29 4.28 -3.23
N THR A 141 -1.95 5.17 -2.32
CA THR A 141 -1.58 6.54 -2.65
C THR A 141 -0.35 7.03 -1.89
N ALA A 142 0.59 7.68 -2.58
CA ALA A 142 1.70 8.38 -1.95
C ALA A 142 1.24 9.69 -1.26
N ASN A 143 0.10 10.24 -1.67
CA ASN A 143 -0.45 11.48 -1.16
C ASN A 143 -1.84 11.25 -0.56
N ALA A 144 -1.98 11.59 0.73
CA ALA A 144 -3.27 11.53 1.42
C ALA A 144 -4.02 12.88 1.39
N PHE A 145 -3.80 13.72 0.35
CA PHE A 145 -4.50 14.99 0.23
C PHE A 145 -5.98 14.80 -0.07
N GLU A 146 -6.79 15.72 0.41
CA GLU A 146 -8.25 15.68 0.27
C GLU A 146 -8.71 15.62 -1.20
N GLU A 147 -7.99 16.29 -2.09
CA GLU A 147 -8.26 16.30 -3.53
C GLU A 147 -8.13 14.91 -4.17
N ASP A 148 -7.08 14.14 -3.80
CA ASP A 148 -6.86 12.79 -4.31
C ASP A 148 -7.90 11.81 -3.76
N ARG A 149 -8.28 11.96 -2.49
CA ARG A 149 -9.36 11.18 -1.87
C ARG A 149 -10.69 11.41 -2.57
N GLN A 150 -11.01 12.67 -2.89
CA GLN A 150 -12.23 13.01 -3.59
C GLN A 150 -12.25 12.39 -4.99
N ARG A 151 -11.16 12.51 -5.77
CA ARG A 151 -11.03 11.88 -7.09
C ARG A 151 -11.23 10.36 -7.05
N CYS A 152 -10.63 9.68 -6.07
CA CYS A 152 -10.80 8.24 -5.86
C CYS A 152 -12.26 7.88 -5.52
N SER A 153 -12.89 8.63 -4.63
CA SER A 153 -14.29 8.44 -4.25
C SER A 153 -15.25 8.65 -5.43
N GLU A 154 -15.03 9.70 -6.24
CA GLU A 154 -15.81 9.99 -7.45
C GLU A 154 -15.64 8.92 -8.53
N ALA A 155 -14.48 8.24 -8.58
CA ALA A 155 -14.24 7.11 -9.46
C ALA A 155 -14.92 5.81 -8.98
N GLY A 156 -15.43 5.79 -7.74
CA GLY A 156 -16.06 4.62 -7.15
C GLY A 156 -15.12 3.73 -6.34
N MET A 157 -13.94 4.22 -5.93
CA MET A 157 -13.10 3.52 -4.97
C MET A 157 -13.74 3.54 -3.58
N ASN A 158 -13.55 2.47 -2.84
CA ASN A 158 -14.23 2.26 -1.55
C ASN A 158 -13.46 2.86 -0.37
N ASP A 159 -12.12 2.85 -0.44
CA ASP A 159 -11.23 3.35 0.62
C ASP A 159 -9.84 3.62 0.05
N HIS A 160 -8.91 4.04 0.91
CA HIS A 160 -7.52 4.31 0.50
C HIS A 160 -6.53 3.83 1.58
N ILE A 161 -5.32 3.51 1.14
CA ILE A 161 -4.17 3.11 1.95
C ILE A 161 -3.01 4.02 1.56
N ALA A 162 -2.44 4.72 2.53
CA ALA A 162 -1.30 5.60 2.29
C ALA A 162 0.00 4.78 2.12
N LYS A 163 0.84 5.19 1.19
CA LYS A 163 2.23 4.72 1.05
C LYS A 163 3.17 5.62 1.88
N PRO A 164 4.18 5.07 2.58
CA PRO A 164 4.51 3.65 2.68
C PRO A 164 3.45 2.86 3.47
N VAL A 165 3.17 1.66 3.03
CA VAL A 165 2.10 0.82 3.60
C VAL A 165 2.44 0.46 5.05
N ASP A 166 1.58 0.89 5.97
CA ASP A 166 1.59 0.45 7.36
C ASP A 166 0.81 -0.85 7.49
N PRO A 167 1.41 -1.95 8.00
CA PRO A 167 0.75 -3.25 8.08
C PRO A 167 -0.55 -3.25 8.90
N ASP A 168 -0.59 -2.52 10.01
CA ASP A 168 -1.76 -2.50 10.88
C ASP A 168 -2.93 -1.80 10.17
N VAL A 169 -2.66 -0.66 9.51
CA VAL A 169 -3.66 0.08 8.73
C VAL A 169 -4.13 -0.75 7.53
N LEU A 170 -3.21 -1.44 6.85
CA LEU A 170 -3.53 -2.35 5.74
C LEU A 170 -4.51 -3.43 6.20
N PHE A 171 -4.17 -4.17 7.25
CA PHE A 171 -4.99 -5.29 7.73
C PHE A 171 -6.36 -4.85 8.24
N GLU A 172 -6.45 -3.73 8.96
CA GLU A 172 -7.74 -3.18 9.41
C GLU A 172 -8.62 -2.80 8.21
N THR A 173 -8.04 -2.15 7.20
CA THR A 173 -8.76 -1.73 6.00
C THR A 173 -9.20 -2.94 5.17
N LEU A 174 -8.32 -3.92 4.97
CA LEU A 174 -8.64 -5.17 4.28
C LEU A 174 -9.77 -5.91 4.98
N PHE A 175 -9.67 -6.08 6.30
CA PHE A 175 -10.70 -6.79 7.06
C PHE A 175 -12.06 -6.11 6.95
N LYS A 176 -12.10 -4.78 7.05
CA LYS A 176 -13.32 -3.98 6.88
C LYS A 176 -14.01 -4.31 5.55
N TRP A 177 -13.27 -4.33 4.44
CA TRP A 177 -13.86 -4.49 3.12
C TRP A 177 -14.08 -5.94 2.71
N LEU A 178 -13.24 -6.87 3.13
CA LEU A 178 -13.49 -8.31 2.94
C LEU A 178 -14.76 -8.79 3.67
N ASN A 179 -15.13 -8.13 4.77
CA ASN A 179 -16.35 -8.47 5.51
C ASN A 179 -17.63 -7.86 4.91
N GLN A 180 -17.52 -7.04 3.87
CA GLN A 180 -18.64 -6.40 3.18
C GLN A 180 -18.83 -6.93 1.75
N ALA A 181 -17.91 -7.77 1.27
CA ALA A 181 -17.88 -8.31 -0.09
C ALA A 181 -18.90 -9.47 -0.29
#